data_676284f46ff42fe5a504eae3bcc3a7fc
#
_entry.id   676284f46ff42fe5a504eae3bcc3a7fc
#
_cell.length_a   1.000
_cell.length_b   1.000
_cell.length_c   1.000
_cell.angle_alpha   90.00
_cell.angle_beta   90.00
_cell.angle_gamma   90.00
#
_symmetry.space_group_name_H-M   'P 1'
#
loop_
_entity.id
_entity.type
_entity.pdbx_description
1 polymer ?
#
loop_
_entity_poly.entity_id
_entity_poly.type
_entity_poly.pdbx_seq_one_letter_code
_entity_poly.pdbx_strand_id
1 'polypeptide(L)'
;MELIQLRYFLIVAQLEHITQAAEILHISQPSLSRTISRLENELGVKLFNRQGRQIKLNEYGTSFQIRVKRIFKEIDNGIDEIKNLSSSKKQTISIAVSSARIVSDLLIRFAKQHPEIYLRQTLVPTNDMAHLLETRKVDFCISTSPVEHPEVEFLPLIEEEVFLGVSLSHPLAKCKSILLKDVANEAFISLIKGYGLREITDSFCEKAGFSPNIMFEVDDPSSIGAFVLAGLGVAFIPEPVFHHYKSLPIVKLQIKEPICRQTIGLYWNKDRYFSKALFYFSEFIKSYFETLKYNHPKR
;
A
#
# COMPACT_ATOMS: atom_id res chain seq x y z
N MET A 1 23.46 -8.13 28.43
CA MET A 1 22.21 -7.83 27.64
C MET A 1 22.01 -8.92 26.61
N GLU A 2 20.85 -9.56 26.62
CA GLU A 2 20.49 -10.71 25.77
C GLU A 2 19.35 -10.33 24.79
N LEU A 3 19.32 -10.95 23.61
CA LEU A 3 18.26 -10.69 22.61
C LEU A 3 16.86 -10.92 23.16
N ILE A 4 16.68 -11.88 24.06
CA ILE A 4 15.39 -12.16 24.68
C ILE A 4 14.90 -11.01 25.54
N GLN A 5 15.79 -10.32 26.26
CA GLN A 5 15.46 -9.13 27.06
C GLN A 5 14.99 -7.99 26.15
N LEU A 6 15.66 -7.80 25.00
CA LEU A 6 15.29 -6.78 24.02
C LEU A 6 13.93 -7.08 23.40
N ARG A 7 13.62 -8.34 23.09
CA ARG A 7 12.30 -8.76 22.57
C ARG A 7 11.20 -8.50 23.60
N TYR A 8 11.43 -8.84 24.86
CA TYR A 8 10.47 -8.60 25.93
C TYR A 8 10.23 -7.10 26.13
N PHE A 9 11.31 -6.31 26.10
CA PHE A 9 11.21 -4.86 26.15
C PHE A 9 10.32 -4.30 25.03
N LEU A 10 10.48 -4.74 23.78
CA LEU A 10 9.65 -4.26 22.66
C LEU A 10 8.17 -4.57 22.86
N ILE A 11 7.82 -5.77 23.33
CA ILE A 11 6.43 -6.15 23.57
C ILE A 11 5.83 -5.33 24.70
N VAL A 12 6.58 -5.14 25.79
CA VAL A 12 6.14 -4.28 26.92
C VAL A 12 5.98 -2.83 26.46
N ALA A 13 6.90 -2.32 25.64
CA ALA A 13 6.87 -0.97 25.08
C ALA A 13 5.69 -0.73 24.13
N GLN A 14 5.25 -1.76 23.43
CA GLN A 14 4.10 -1.67 22.52
C GLN A 14 2.76 -1.68 23.27
N LEU A 15 2.67 -2.48 24.34
CA LEU A 15 1.41 -2.66 25.08
C LEU A 15 1.26 -1.69 26.25
N GLU A 16 2.36 -1.13 26.73
CA GLU A 16 2.45 -0.31 27.96
C GLU A 16 1.75 -0.95 29.17
N HIS A 17 1.68 -2.30 29.14
CA HIS A 17 0.98 -3.10 30.15
C HIS A 17 1.70 -4.43 30.43
N ILE A 18 2.40 -4.53 31.58
CA ILE A 18 3.26 -5.67 31.91
C ILE A 18 2.49 -7.00 31.96
N THR A 19 1.27 -7.01 32.54
CA THR A 19 0.49 -8.27 32.68
C THR A 19 0.07 -8.81 31.32
N GLN A 20 -0.46 -7.96 30.44
CA GLN A 20 -0.84 -8.35 29.08
C GLN A 20 0.38 -8.79 28.27
N ALA A 21 1.50 -8.11 28.42
CA ALA A 21 2.75 -8.51 27.77
C ALA A 21 3.22 -9.90 28.25
N ALA A 22 3.10 -10.20 29.55
CA ALA A 22 3.46 -11.49 30.11
C ALA A 22 2.55 -12.62 29.58
N GLU A 23 1.26 -12.35 29.44
CA GLU A 23 0.28 -13.29 28.85
C GLU A 23 0.63 -13.62 27.39
N ILE A 24 0.91 -12.62 26.57
CA ILE A 24 1.33 -12.78 25.16
C ILE A 24 2.65 -13.56 25.06
N LEU A 25 3.57 -13.33 26.00
CA LEU A 25 4.87 -14.01 26.06
C LEU A 25 4.79 -15.39 26.70
N HIS A 26 3.64 -15.81 27.21
CA HIS A 26 3.43 -17.05 27.95
C HIS A 26 4.40 -17.24 29.12
N ILE A 27 4.68 -16.16 29.87
CA ILE A 27 5.52 -16.17 31.08
C ILE A 27 4.81 -15.50 32.27
N SER A 28 5.32 -15.72 33.47
CA SER A 28 4.76 -15.05 34.65
C SER A 28 5.12 -13.57 34.67
N GLN A 29 4.16 -12.73 35.08
CA GLN A 29 4.39 -11.28 35.22
C GLN A 29 5.61 -10.93 36.10
N PRO A 30 5.87 -11.60 37.25
CA PRO A 30 7.08 -11.35 38.02
C PRO A 30 8.38 -11.65 37.26
N SER A 31 8.38 -12.67 36.39
CA SER A 31 9.52 -13.02 35.57
C SER A 31 9.79 -11.91 34.52
N LEU A 32 8.75 -11.45 33.83
CA LEU A 32 8.86 -10.36 32.86
C LEU A 32 9.37 -9.09 33.54
N SER A 33 8.76 -8.71 34.68
CA SER A 33 9.16 -7.52 35.44
C SER A 33 10.62 -7.56 35.87
N ARG A 34 11.11 -8.74 36.33
CA ARG A 34 12.53 -8.92 36.68
C ARG A 34 13.43 -8.78 35.45
N THR A 35 13.04 -9.32 34.31
CA THR A 35 13.80 -9.21 33.05
C THR A 35 13.93 -7.76 32.60
N ILE A 36 12.84 -7.00 32.64
CA ILE A 36 12.87 -5.55 32.31
C ILE A 36 13.74 -4.79 33.31
N SER A 37 13.59 -5.05 34.64
CA SER A 37 14.43 -4.39 35.65
C SER A 37 15.91 -4.72 35.48
N ARG A 38 16.26 -5.94 35.09
CA ARG A 38 17.65 -6.33 34.81
C ARG A 38 18.18 -5.56 33.58
N LEU A 39 17.40 -5.43 32.52
CA LEU A 39 17.77 -4.64 31.34
C LEU A 39 18.01 -3.16 31.72
N GLU A 40 17.10 -2.54 32.49
CA GLU A 40 17.24 -1.17 32.98
C GLU A 40 18.49 -0.98 33.84
N ASN A 41 18.78 -1.95 34.71
CA ASN A 41 19.99 -1.90 35.56
C ASN A 41 21.28 -2.03 34.73
N GLU A 42 21.29 -2.86 33.69
CA GLU A 42 22.42 -2.97 32.77
C GLU A 42 22.64 -1.69 31.96
N LEU A 43 21.56 -0.99 31.62
CA LEU A 43 21.63 0.31 30.91
C LEU A 43 21.89 1.50 31.84
N GLY A 44 21.73 1.32 33.16
CA GLY A 44 21.91 2.37 34.15
C GLY A 44 20.78 3.41 34.18
N VAL A 45 19.71 3.22 33.44
CA VAL A 45 18.55 4.14 33.33
C VAL A 45 17.25 3.36 33.35
N LYS A 46 16.18 4.01 33.82
CA LYS A 46 14.82 3.51 33.66
C LYS A 46 14.32 3.77 32.24
N LEU A 47 13.63 2.80 31.66
CA LEU A 47 13.03 2.90 30.32
C LEU A 47 11.54 3.21 30.40
N PHE A 48 10.92 2.94 31.55
CA PHE A 48 9.51 3.16 31.78
C PHE A 48 9.26 4.01 33.02
N ASN A 49 8.22 4.85 32.95
CA ASN A 49 7.61 5.53 34.07
C ASN A 49 6.41 4.73 34.57
N ARG A 50 6.24 4.61 35.89
CA ARG A 50 5.06 3.99 36.50
C ARG A 50 3.95 5.04 36.64
N GLN A 51 2.78 4.74 36.10
CA GLN A 51 1.55 5.53 36.26
C GLN A 51 0.45 4.62 36.84
N GLY A 52 0.42 4.51 38.17
CA GLY A 52 -0.50 3.57 38.86
C GLY A 52 -0.23 2.12 38.49
N ARG A 53 -1.21 1.45 37.85
CA ARG A 53 -1.09 0.07 37.35
C ARG A 53 -0.53 -0.05 35.94
N GLN A 54 -0.38 1.07 35.23
CA GLN A 54 0.18 1.13 33.88
C GLN A 54 1.64 1.58 33.92
N ILE A 55 2.36 1.25 32.87
CA ILE A 55 3.71 1.71 32.63
C ILE A 55 3.72 2.42 31.28
N LYS A 56 4.47 3.51 31.17
CA LYS A 56 4.65 4.25 29.91
C LYS A 56 6.13 4.39 29.59
N LEU A 57 6.47 4.32 28.33
CA LEU A 57 7.81 4.65 27.87
C LEU A 57 8.16 6.08 28.29
N ASN A 58 9.37 6.24 28.84
CA ASN A 58 9.96 7.58 29.00
C ASN A 58 10.83 7.91 27.77
N GLU A 59 11.52 9.04 27.80
CA GLU A 59 12.39 9.48 26.70
C GLU A 59 13.53 8.48 26.41
N TYR A 60 14.13 7.86 27.45
CA TYR A 60 15.16 6.83 27.27
C TYR A 60 14.57 5.57 26.65
N GLY A 61 13.40 5.15 27.11
CA GLY A 61 12.67 4.00 26.56
C GLY A 61 12.29 4.21 25.09
N THR A 62 11.80 5.39 24.73
CA THR A 62 11.45 5.74 23.35
C THR A 62 12.70 5.73 22.45
N SER A 63 13.79 6.34 22.88
CA SER A 63 15.05 6.31 22.14
C SER A 63 15.59 4.89 21.98
N PHE A 64 15.56 4.11 23.06
CA PHE A 64 16.03 2.73 23.05
C PHE A 64 15.17 1.82 22.17
N GLN A 65 13.85 2.00 22.17
CA GLN A 65 12.90 1.23 21.32
C GLN A 65 13.27 1.34 19.83
N ILE A 66 13.59 2.56 19.37
CA ILE A 66 14.01 2.79 17.97
C ILE A 66 15.26 1.96 17.65
N ARG A 67 16.24 1.92 18.57
CA ARG A 67 17.49 1.17 18.35
C ARG A 67 17.28 -0.34 18.39
N VAL A 68 16.47 -0.82 19.33
CA VAL A 68 16.16 -2.26 19.47
C VAL A 68 15.38 -2.76 18.25
N LYS A 69 14.42 -1.99 17.74
CA LYS A 69 13.74 -2.33 16.48
C LYS A 69 14.73 -2.51 15.33
N ARG A 70 15.73 -1.62 15.22
CA ARG A 70 16.78 -1.74 14.19
C ARG A 70 17.63 -2.98 14.34
N ILE A 71 17.99 -3.37 15.59
CA ILE A 71 18.77 -4.59 15.85
C ILE A 71 18.01 -5.83 15.33
N PHE A 72 16.73 -5.98 15.69
CA PHE A 72 15.94 -7.12 15.20
C PHE A 72 15.79 -7.09 13.67
N LYS A 73 15.66 -5.91 13.10
CA LYS A 73 15.59 -5.74 11.66
C LYS A 73 16.86 -6.20 10.94
N GLU A 74 18.06 -5.92 11.50
CA GLU A 74 19.34 -6.42 10.97
C GLU A 74 19.48 -7.93 11.12
N ILE A 75 19.00 -8.50 12.21
CA ILE A 75 18.97 -9.97 12.38
C ILE A 75 18.08 -10.59 11.29
N ASP A 76 16.89 -10.05 11.05
CA ASP A 76 15.97 -10.53 10.03
C ASP A 76 16.56 -10.38 8.62
N ASN A 77 17.25 -9.25 8.33
CA ASN A 77 17.97 -9.05 7.08
C ASN A 77 19.04 -10.11 6.86
N GLY A 78 19.85 -10.39 7.89
CA GLY A 78 20.89 -11.44 7.84
C GLY A 78 20.30 -12.83 7.60
N ILE A 79 19.18 -13.16 8.25
CA ILE A 79 18.46 -14.41 8.01
C ILE A 79 17.98 -14.52 6.57
N ASP A 80 17.40 -13.44 6.03
CA ASP A 80 16.90 -13.39 4.65
C ASP A 80 18.07 -13.49 3.65
N GLU A 81 19.20 -12.85 3.92
CA GLU A 81 20.43 -12.96 3.11
C GLU A 81 20.92 -14.42 3.07
N ILE A 82 21.03 -15.09 4.23
CA ILE A 82 21.47 -16.49 4.32
C ILE A 82 20.50 -17.42 3.58
N LYS A 83 19.18 -17.21 3.73
CA LYS A 83 18.16 -17.97 2.98
C LYS A 83 18.31 -17.79 1.49
N ASN A 84 18.58 -16.58 1.02
CA ASN A 84 18.81 -16.29 -0.40
C ASN A 84 20.11 -16.91 -0.94
N LEU A 85 21.17 -16.95 -0.13
CA LEU A 85 22.44 -17.60 -0.51
C LEU A 85 22.37 -19.13 -0.50
N SER A 86 21.60 -19.70 0.45
CA SER A 86 21.53 -21.16 0.64
C SER A 86 20.50 -21.86 -0.24
N SER A 87 19.60 -21.12 -0.89
CA SER A 87 18.50 -21.72 -1.62
C SER A 87 18.86 -22.05 -3.07
N SER A 88 18.95 -23.35 -3.38
CA SER A 88 18.62 -23.90 -4.70
C SER A 88 17.11 -23.77 -5.03
N LYS A 89 16.30 -23.19 -4.15
CA LYS A 89 14.87 -22.92 -4.34
C LYS A 89 14.69 -21.60 -5.09
N LYS A 90 13.72 -21.59 -5.99
CA LYS A 90 13.30 -20.37 -6.73
C LYS A 90 13.11 -19.22 -5.75
N GLN A 91 13.78 -18.11 -5.99
CA GLN A 91 13.58 -16.89 -5.22
C GLN A 91 12.13 -16.41 -5.43
N THR A 92 11.46 -16.03 -4.36
CA THR A 92 10.07 -15.55 -4.41
C THR A 92 10.05 -14.04 -4.26
N ILE A 93 9.34 -13.35 -5.13
CA ILE A 93 8.99 -11.93 -4.97
C ILE A 93 7.50 -11.84 -4.68
N SER A 94 7.14 -11.26 -3.55
CA SER A 94 5.75 -11.06 -3.11
C SER A 94 5.36 -9.60 -3.29
N ILE A 95 4.26 -9.36 -4.02
CA ILE A 95 3.83 -8.03 -4.43
C ILE A 95 2.37 -7.84 -4.03
N ALA A 96 2.08 -6.78 -3.27
CA ALA A 96 0.72 -6.32 -3.03
C ALA A 96 0.35 -5.24 -4.05
N VAL A 97 -0.85 -5.28 -4.58
CA VAL A 97 -1.30 -4.32 -5.59
C VAL A 97 -2.71 -3.82 -5.27
N SER A 98 -2.98 -2.55 -5.52
CA SER A 98 -4.33 -1.97 -5.39
C SER A 98 -5.23 -2.30 -6.59
N SER A 99 -4.63 -2.69 -7.73
CA SER A 99 -5.34 -3.15 -8.92
C SER A 99 -4.46 -4.12 -9.70
N ALA A 100 -4.96 -5.33 -9.91
CA ALA A 100 -4.23 -6.38 -10.64
C ALA A 100 -3.87 -5.98 -12.07
N ARG A 101 -4.74 -5.19 -12.71
CA ARG A 101 -4.58 -4.77 -14.09
C ARG A 101 -3.36 -3.88 -14.34
N ILE A 102 -2.96 -3.06 -13.35
CA ILE A 102 -1.81 -2.17 -13.47
C ILE A 102 -0.52 -2.95 -13.71
N VAL A 103 -0.44 -4.17 -13.19
CA VAL A 103 0.80 -4.95 -13.15
C VAL A 103 0.78 -6.22 -14.00
N SER A 104 -0.35 -6.63 -14.56
CA SER A 104 -0.46 -7.93 -15.25
C SER A 104 0.53 -8.08 -16.40
N ASP A 105 0.62 -7.11 -17.31
CA ASP A 105 1.56 -7.16 -18.44
C ASP A 105 3.02 -7.07 -17.97
N LEU A 106 3.29 -6.22 -16.98
CA LEU A 106 4.60 -6.12 -16.33
C LEU A 106 5.06 -7.47 -15.76
N LEU A 107 4.22 -8.12 -14.98
CA LEU A 107 4.54 -9.41 -14.34
C LEU A 107 4.73 -10.52 -15.37
N ILE A 108 3.90 -10.55 -16.42
CA ILE A 108 4.06 -11.49 -17.54
C ILE A 108 5.40 -11.31 -18.24
N ARG A 109 5.80 -10.07 -18.53
CA ARG A 109 7.09 -9.79 -19.18
C ARG A 109 8.27 -10.13 -18.30
N PHE A 110 8.20 -9.78 -17.01
CA PHE A 110 9.24 -10.12 -16.05
C PHE A 110 9.38 -11.64 -15.89
N ALA A 111 8.29 -12.38 -15.73
CA ALA A 111 8.31 -13.83 -15.58
C ALA A 111 8.90 -14.56 -16.82
N LYS A 112 8.71 -14.00 -18.02
CA LYS A 112 9.34 -14.53 -19.24
C LYS A 112 10.86 -14.32 -19.28
N GLN A 113 11.36 -13.23 -18.72
CA GLN A 113 12.80 -12.93 -18.65
C GLN A 113 13.49 -13.64 -17.47
N HIS A 114 12.75 -13.92 -16.40
CA HIS A 114 13.24 -14.49 -15.15
C HIS A 114 12.42 -15.70 -14.70
N PRO A 115 12.41 -16.81 -15.47
CA PRO A 115 11.61 -17.99 -15.17
C PRO A 115 12.04 -18.72 -13.89
N GLU A 116 13.25 -18.43 -13.40
CA GLU A 116 13.77 -18.90 -12.11
C GLU A 116 13.17 -18.21 -10.90
N ILE A 117 12.53 -17.04 -11.07
CA ILE A 117 11.92 -16.26 -9.98
C ILE A 117 10.43 -16.57 -9.89
N TYR A 118 9.97 -16.92 -8.69
CA TYR A 118 8.54 -17.12 -8.41
C TYR A 118 7.90 -15.78 -8.01
N LEU A 119 6.83 -15.40 -8.70
CA LEU A 119 6.08 -14.19 -8.40
C LEU A 119 4.80 -14.54 -7.66
N ARG A 120 4.56 -13.86 -6.54
CA ARG A 120 3.28 -13.92 -5.80
C ARG A 120 2.65 -12.53 -5.82
N GLN A 121 1.47 -12.43 -6.42
CA GLN A 121 0.67 -11.20 -6.41
C GLN A 121 -0.52 -11.37 -5.48
N THR A 122 -0.81 -10.34 -4.69
CA THR A 122 -2.01 -10.26 -3.83
C THR A 122 -2.70 -8.93 -4.07
N LEU A 123 -4.00 -8.95 -4.31
CA LEU A 123 -4.84 -7.76 -4.38
C LEU A 123 -5.23 -7.35 -2.96
N VAL A 124 -4.95 -6.12 -2.57
CA VAL A 124 -5.26 -5.61 -1.22
C VAL A 124 -5.65 -4.14 -1.27
N PRO A 125 -6.47 -3.67 -0.32
CA PRO A 125 -6.71 -2.24 -0.11
C PRO A 125 -5.40 -1.49 0.19
N THR A 126 -5.32 -0.21 -0.20
CA THR A 126 -4.11 0.61 0.03
C THR A 126 -3.80 0.77 1.51
N ASN A 127 -4.84 0.87 2.36
CA ASN A 127 -4.68 1.02 3.80
C ASN A 127 -3.96 -0.16 4.47
N ASP A 128 -4.03 -1.36 3.89
CA ASP A 128 -3.35 -2.55 4.42
C ASP A 128 -1.88 -2.64 4.00
N MET A 129 -1.48 -1.91 2.95
CA MET A 129 -0.16 -2.05 2.33
C MET A 129 0.99 -1.66 3.26
N ALA A 130 0.82 -0.57 4.03
CA ALA A 130 1.85 -0.14 4.98
C ALA A 130 2.18 -1.25 5.99
N HIS A 131 1.16 -1.90 6.56
CA HIS A 131 1.33 -3.00 7.50
C HIS A 131 1.98 -4.23 6.84
N LEU A 132 1.63 -4.54 5.60
CA LEU A 132 2.25 -5.66 4.86
C LEU A 132 3.74 -5.42 4.60
N LEU A 133 4.13 -4.18 4.29
CA LEU A 133 5.53 -3.78 4.11
C LEU A 133 6.28 -3.78 5.45
N GLU A 134 5.69 -3.23 6.52
CA GLU A 134 6.26 -3.21 7.87
C GLU A 134 6.53 -4.64 8.37
N THR A 135 5.54 -5.53 8.23
CA THR A 135 5.63 -6.93 8.67
C THR A 135 6.37 -7.85 7.69
N ARG A 136 6.91 -7.30 6.59
CA ARG A 136 7.66 -8.04 5.54
C ARG A 136 6.87 -9.19 4.91
N LYS A 137 5.54 -9.14 4.95
CA LYS A 137 4.68 -10.13 4.27
C LYS A 137 4.74 -9.97 2.76
N VAL A 138 5.09 -8.77 2.28
CA VAL A 138 5.35 -8.49 0.86
C VAL A 138 6.67 -7.73 0.70
N ASP A 139 7.25 -7.84 -0.50
CA ASP A 139 8.49 -7.15 -0.87
C ASP A 139 8.22 -5.76 -1.40
N PHE A 140 7.16 -5.65 -2.21
CA PHE A 140 6.75 -4.42 -2.86
C PHE A 140 5.23 -4.24 -2.77
N CYS A 141 4.82 -2.96 -2.77
CA CYS A 141 3.46 -2.58 -3.07
C CYS A 141 3.42 -1.71 -4.32
N ILE A 142 2.39 -1.88 -5.17
CA ILE A 142 2.11 -0.98 -6.28
C ILE A 142 0.71 -0.43 -6.07
N SER A 143 0.63 0.87 -5.86
CA SER A 143 -0.61 1.56 -5.51
C SER A 143 -0.84 2.79 -6.37
N THR A 144 -2.12 3.11 -6.56
CA THR A 144 -2.60 4.35 -7.20
C THR A 144 -2.75 5.51 -6.23
N SER A 145 -2.55 5.26 -4.95
CA SER A 145 -2.57 6.28 -3.88
C SER A 145 -1.35 6.14 -2.99
N PRO A 146 -1.01 7.21 -2.26
CA PRO A 146 0.08 7.17 -1.29
C PRO A 146 -0.09 6.06 -0.25
N VAL A 147 1.00 5.34 0.02
CA VAL A 147 1.13 4.43 1.16
C VAL A 147 1.97 5.15 2.21
N GLU A 148 1.29 5.87 3.09
CA GLU A 148 1.95 6.74 4.07
C GLU A 148 2.43 5.94 5.28
N HIS A 149 3.75 5.84 5.45
CA HIS A 149 4.37 5.26 6.63
C HIS A 149 5.83 5.73 6.73
N PRO A 150 6.36 6.04 7.94
CA PRO A 150 7.72 6.56 8.11
C PRO A 150 8.84 5.65 7.61
N GLU A 151 8.57 4.36 7.51
CA GLU A 151 9.54 3.35 7.06
C GLU A 151 9.32 2.88 5.62
N VAL A 152 8.42 3.52 4.87
CA VAL A 152 8.14 3.18 3.47
C VAL A 152 8.83 4.19 2.56
N GLU A 153 9.60 3.66 1.61
CA GLU A 153 10.14 4.41 0.48
C GLU A 153 9.16 4.39 -0.68
N PHE A 154 9.19 5.42 -1.49
CA PHE A 154 8.29 5.64 -2.61
C PHE A 154 9.05 6.02 -3.87
N LEU A 155 8.67 5.39 -4.99
CA LEU A 155 9.11 5.74 -6.33
C LEU A 155 7.89 5.99 -7.21
N PRO A 156 7.66 7.22 -7.71
CA PRO A 156 6.60 7.48 -8.67
C PRO A 156 6.92 6.81 -10.02
N LEU A 157 5.99 6.00 -10.52
CA LEU A 157 6.15 5.26 -11.77
C LEU A 157 5.53 6.01 -12.95
N ILE A 158 4.24 6.31 -12.87
CA ILE A 158 3.50 7.00 -13.93
C ILE A 158 2.35 7.82 -13.34
N GLU A 159 2.06 8.95 -13.98
CA GLU A 159 0.86 9.75 -13.72
C GLU A 159 -0.18 9.46 -14.80
N GLU A 160 -1.41 9.19 -14.38
CA GLU A 160 -2.54 8.88 -15.25
C GLU A 160 -3.66 9.89 -15.08
N GLU A 161 -4.31 10.26 -16.16
CA GLU A 161 -5.51 11.10 -16.12
C GLU A 161 -6.74 10.24 -15.76
N VAL A 162 -7.63 10.79 -14.95
CA VAL A 162 -8.88 10.13 -14.54
C VAL A 162 -10.05 10.86 -15.20
N PHE A 163 -10.88 10.09 -15.90
CA PHE A 163 -12.03 10.56 -16.64
C PHE A 163 -13.33 10.15 -15.98
N LEU A 164 -14.44 10.74 -16.38
CA LEU A 164 -15.76 10.23 -16.05
C LEU A 164 -16.26 9.30 -17.15
N GLY A 165 -16.69 8.10 -16.79
CA GLY A 165 -17.33 7.13 -17.67
C GLY A 165 -18.84 7.20 -17.53
N VAL A 166 -19.56 7.29 -18.66
CA VAL A 166 -21.01 7.28 -18.71
C VAL A 166 -21.52 6.33 -19.81
N SER A 167 -22.76 5.83 -19.69
CA SER A 167 -23.37 5.03 -20.74
C SER A 167 -23.66 5.85 -22.00
N LEU A 168 -23.84 5.19 -23.15
CA LEU A 168 -24.25 5.87 -24.40
C LEU A 168 -25.61 6.57 -24.30
N SER A 169 -26.50 6.06 -23.45
CA SER A 169 -27.83 6.63 -23.23
C SER A 169 -27.84 7.83 -22.27
N HIS A 170 -26.71 8.12 -21.62
CA HIS A 170 -26.60 9.20 -20.65
C HIS A 170 -26.74 10.58 -21.35
N PRO A 171 -27.45 11.57 -20.76
CA PRO A 171 -27.58 12.89 -21.35
C PRO A 171 -26.24 13.57 -21.72
N LEU A 172 -25.22 13.34 -20.89
CA LEU A 172 -23.87 13.88 -21.11
C LEU A 172 -23.04 13.11 -22.15
N ALA A 173 -23.54 12.00 -22.70
CA ALA A 173 -22.79 11.19 -23.68
C ALA A 173 -22.40 11.95 -24.95
N LYS A 174 -23.11 13.04 -25.26
CA LYS A 174 -22.79 13.92 -26.40
C LYS A 174 -21.69 14.94 -26.11
N CYS A 175 -21.31 15.10 -24.85
CA CYS A 175 -20.27 16.02 -24.43
C CYS A 175 -18.89 15.36 -24.60
N LYS A 176 -17.87 16.15 -24.93
CA LYS A 176 -16.46 15.70 -24.91
C LYS A 176 -15.81 15.92 -23.55
N SER A 177 -16.29 16.89 -22.82
CA SER A 177 -15.75 17.31 -21.52
C SER A 177 -16.84 17.95 -20.65
N ILE A 178 -16.62 17.93 -19.34
CA ILE A 178 -17.51 18.46 -18.32
C ILE A 178 -16.72 19.22 -17.26
N LEU A 179 -17.39 20.02 -16.44
CA LEU A 179 -16.92 20.39 -15.10
C LEU A 179 -17.44 19.33 -14.12
N LEU A 180 -16.63 18.90 -13.16
CA LEU A 180 -17.05 17.82 -12.25
C LEU A 180 -18.29 18.19 -11.44
N LYS A 181 -18.48 19.47 -11.12
CA LYS A 181 -19.69 19.97 -10.45
C LYS A 181 -20.99 19.73 -11.24
N ASP A 182 -20.91 19.57 -12.57
CA ASP A 182 -22.08 19.37 -13.42
C ASP A 182 -22.76 18.01 -13.19
N VAL A 183 -22.04 17.09 -12.56
CA VAL A 183 -22.52 15.74 -12.21
C VAL A 183 -22.73 15.54 -10.70
N ALA A 184 -22.80 16.63 -9.93
CA ALA A 184 -23.00 16.57 -8.49
C ALA A 184 -24.29 15.84 -8.04
N ASN A 185 -25.33 15.85 -8.89
CA ASN A 185 -26.62 15.21 -8.63
C ASN A 185 -26.74 13.81 -9.26
N GLU A 186 -25.70 13.33 -9.95
CA GLU A 186 -25.74 12.01 -10.56
C GLU A 186 -25.49 10.89 -9.51
N ALA A 187 -25.97 9.70 -9.83
CA ALA A 187 -25.63 8.51 -9.07
C ALA A 187 -24.22 8.05 -9.44
N PHE A 188 -23.37 7.83 -8.44
CA PHE A 188 -22.01 7.32 -8.64
C PHE A 188 -21.90 5.84 -8.36
N ILE A 189 -21.08 5.18 -9.16
CA ILE A 189 -20.59 3.82 -8.94
C ILE A 189 -19.13 3.98 -8.51
N SER A 190 -18.76 3.46 -7.34
CA SER A 190 -17.44 3.67 -6.77
C SER A 190 -16.90 2.39 -6.13
N LEU A 191 -15.60 2.38 -5.86
CA LEU A 191 -14.99 1.35 -5.01
C LEU A 191 -15.40 1.56 -3.55
N ILE A 192 -15.37 0.50 -2.76
CA ILE A 192 -15.50 0.58 -1.29
C ILE A 192 -14.35 1.42 -0.71
N LYS A 193 -14.56 1.98 0.49
CA LYS A 193 -13.52 2.70 1.22
C LYS A 193 -12.30 1.81 1.49
N GLY A 194 -11.10 2.41 1.50
CA GLY A 194 -9.83 1.71 1.67
C GLY A 194 -9.10 1.42 0.35
N TYR A 195 -9.79 1.54 -0.78
CA TYR A 195 -9.13 1.54 -2.09
C TYR A 195 -8.69 2.95 -2.47
N GLY A 196 -7.43 3.10 -2.85
CA GLY A 196 -6.87 4.41 -3.11
C GLY A 196 -7.55 5.20 -4.21
N LEU A 197 -8.07 4.55 -5.25
CA LEU A 197 -8.85 5.26 -6.28
C LEU A 197 -10.11 5.87 -5.68
N ARG A 198 -10.77 5.24 -4.68
CA ARG A 198 -11.92 5.81 -3.99
C ARG A 198 -11.55 7.10 -3.26
N GLU A 199 -10.49 7.07 -2.48
CA GLU A 199 -10.05 8.22 -1.69
C GLU A 199 -9.67 9.42 -2.58
N ILE A 200 -8.96 9.15 -3.68
CA ILE A 200 -8.60 10.18 -4.66
C ILE A 200 -9.85 10.76 -5.32
N THR A 201 -10.80 9.93 -5.75
CA THR A 201 -12.00 10.41 -6.44
C THR A 201 -12.95 11.16 -5.51
N ASP A 202 -13.05 10.75 -4.24
CA ASP A 202 -13.76 11.51 -3.22
C ASP A 202 -13.13 12.91 -3.04
N SER A 203 -11.79 13.01 -3.04
CA SER A 203 -11.10 14.31 -2.97
C SER A 203 -11.33 15.19 -4.19
N PHE A 204 -11.52 14.61 -5.39
CA PHE A 204 -11.89 15.39 -6.58
C PHE A 204 -13.28 16.00 -6.44
N CYS A 205 -14.25 15.23 -5.93
CA CYS A 205 -15.60 15.71 -5.66
C CYS A 205 -15.60 16.83 -4.61
N GLU A 206 -14.85 16.66 -3.53
CA GLU A 206 -14.68 17.67 -2.49
C GLU A 206 -14.11 18.99 -3.06
N LYS A 207 -13.06 18.90 -3.90
CA LYS A 207 -12.49 20.05 -4.60
C LYS A 207 -13.49 20.71 -5.56
N ALA A 208 -14.44 19.95 -6.12
CA ALA A 208 -15.51 20.45 -6.96
C ALA A 208 -16.70 21.00 -6.15
N GLY A 209 -16.65 20.92 -4.81
CA GLY A 209 -17.63 21.49 -3.89
C GLY A 209 -18.82 20.59 -3.57
N PHE A 210 -18.73 19.28 -3.77
CA PHE A 210 -19.80 18.33 -3.42
C PHE A 210 -19.26 16.99 -2.90
N SER A 211 -20.14 16.21 -2.25
CA SER A 211 -19.89 14.81 -1.92
C SER A 211 -20.66 13.92 -2.90
N PRO A 212 -20.04 12.88 -3.48
CA PRO A 212 -20.71 12.05 -4.47
C PRO A 212 -21.85 11.24 -3.85
N ASN A 213 -22.99 11.17 -4.54
CA ASN A 213 -24.10 10.29 -4.19
C ASN A 213 -23.76 8.86 -4.63
N ILE A 214 -23.12 8.07 -3.78
CA ILE A 214 -22.72 6.70 -4.11
C ILE A 214 -23.95 5.78 -4.04
N MET A 215 -24.39 5.30 -5.20
CA MET A 215 -25.49 4.36 -5.33
C MET A 215 -25.01 2.91 -5.28
N PHE A 216 -23.83 2.63 -5.80
CA PHE A 216 -23.22 1.31 -5.81
C PHE A 216 -21.77 1.38 -5.32
N GLU A 217 -21.44 0.55 -4.34
CA GLU A 217 -20.06 0.31 -3.89
C GLU A 217 -19.64 -1.10 -4.27
N VAL A 218 -18.48 -1.22 -4.90
CA VAL A 218 -17.92 -2.50 -5.35
C VAL A 218 -16.49 -2.67 -4.83
N ASP A 219 -16.08 -3.89 -4.57
CA ASP A 219 -14.71 -4.25 -4.15
C ASP A 219 -13.85 -4.71 -5.34
N ASP A 220 -14.48 -5.06 -6.47
CA ASP A 220 -13.80 -5.40 -7.71
C ASP A 220 -13.87 -4.25 -8.74
N PRO A 221 -12.72 -3.58 -9.02
CA PRO A 221 -12.66 -2.51 -10.03
C PRO A 221 -13.14 -2.94 -11.43
N SER A 222 -13.08 -4.23 -11.76
CA SER A 222 -13.46 -4.73 -13.09
C SER A 222 -14.97 -4.69 -13.32
N SER A 223 -15.77 -4.70 -12.27
CA SER A 223 -17.23 -4.68 -12.33
C SER A 223 -17.82 -3.29 -12.63
N ILE A 224 -17.08 -2.21 -12.33
CA ILE A 224 -17.55 -0.81 -12.52
C ILE A 224 -18.09 -0.58 -13.93
N GLY A 225 -17.37 -1.05 -14.95
CA GLY A 225 -17.77 -0.88 -16.34
C GLY A 225 -19.14 -1.47 -16.67
N ALA A 226 -19.48 -2.62 -16.10
CA ALA A 226 -20.78 -3.27 -16.33
C ALA A 226 -21.93 -2.44 -15.75
N PHE A 227 -21.77 -1.87 -14.58
CA PHE A 227 -22.78 -0.99 -13.95
C PHE A 227 -22.97 0.31 -14.73
N VAL A 228 -21.86 0.92 -15.22
CA VAL A 228 -21.93 2.11 -16.08
C VAL A 228 -22.67 1.81 -17.37
N LEU A 229 -22.38 0.68 -18.03
CA LEU A 229 -23.05 0.21 -19.25
C LEU A 229 -24.54 0.01 -19.05
N ALA A 230 -24.93 -0.53 -17.89
CA ALA A 230 -26.34 -0.73 -17.54
C ALA A 230 -27.07 0.61 -17.27
N GLY A 231 -26.36 1.75 -17.30
CA GLY A 231 -26.96 3.08 -17.05
C GLY A 231 -27.30 3.32 -15.57
N LEU A 232 -26.69 2.59 -14.66
CA LEU A 232 -26.98 2.66 -13.21
C LEU A 232 -26.28 3.84 -12.53
N GLY A 233 -25.41 4.54 -13.25
CA GLY A 233 -24.71 5.70 -12.74
C GLY A 233 -23.47 6.06 -13.54
N VAL A 234 -22.72 7.02 -13.04
CA VAL A 234 -21.44 7.46 -13.59
C VAL A 234 -20.28 6.94 -12.73
N ALA A 235 -19.10 6.81 -13.30
CA ALA A 235 -17.92 6.36 -12.55
C ALA A 235 -16.66 7.10 -12.98
N PHE A 236 -15.74 7.28 -12.03
CA PHE A 236 -14.38 7.69 -12.36
C PHE A 236 -13.61 6.48 -12.93
N ILE A 237 -12.99 6.68 -14.08
CA ILE A 237 -12.27 5.64 -14.80
C ILE A 237 -10.90 6.18 -15.23
N PRO A 238 -9.78 5.60 -14.76
CA PRO A 238 -8.44 5.97 -15.21
C PRO A 238 -8.25 5.69 -16.71
N GLU A 239 -7.44 6.50 -17.40
CA GLU A 239 -7.28 6.40 -18.86
C GLU A 239 -6.93 5.01 -19.39
N PRO A 240 -5.97 4.25 -18.81
CA PRO A 240 -5.63 2.93 -19.32
C PRO A 240 -6.79 1.93 -19.28
N VAL A 241 -7.78 2.17 -18.41
CA VAL A 241 -9.00 1.34 -18.29
C VAL A 241 -9.86 1.44 -19.54
N PHE A 242 -9.95 2.63 -20.13
CA PHE A 242 -10.72 2.81 -21.36
C PHE A 242 -10.14 2.03 -22.54
N HIS A 243 -8.83 1.76 -22.57
CA HIS A 243 -8.24 0.91 -23.60
C HIS A 243 -8.73 -0.54 -23.53
N HIS A 244 -9.07 -1.04 -22.35
CA HIS A 244 -9.71 -2.36 -22.17
C HIS A 244 -11.20 -2.35 -22.51
N TYR A 245 -11.84 -1.20 -22.35
CA TYR A 245 -13.25 -0.99 -22.71
C TYR A 245 -13.46 -0.56 -24.16
N LYS A 246 -12.44 -0.61 -25.03
CA LYS A 246 -12.58 -0.23 -26.46
C LYS A 246 -13.71 -0.93 -27.18
N SER A 247 -14.09 -2.14 -26.75
CA SER A 247 -15.23 -2.90 -27.26
C SER A 247 -16.55 -2.63 -26.51
N LEU A 248 -16.52 -1.89 -25.42
CA LEU A 248 -17.69 -1.58 -24.60
C LEU A 248 -18.17 -0.14 -24.87
N PRO A 249 -19.48 0.09 -25.00
CA PRO A 249 -20.02 1.40 -25.32
C PRO A 249 -20.08 2.34 -24.10
N ILE A 250 -18.94 2.57 -23.45
CA ILE A 250 -18.77 3.58 -22.40
C ILE A 250 -18.20 4.83 -23.02
N VAL A 251 -18.86 5.96 -22.78
CA VAL A 251 -18.40 7.28 -23.24
C VAL A 251 -17.42 7.84 -22.22
N LYS A 252 -16.25 8.25 -22.70
CA LYS A 252 -15.18 8.89 -21.94
C LYS A 252 -15.40 10.40 -21.95
N LEU A 253 -15.61 10.99 -20.79
CA LEU A 253 -15.75 12.43 -20.61
C LEU A 253 -14.51 12.99 -19.90
N GLN A 254 -13.87 13.98 -20.52
CA GLN A 254 -12.77 14.68 -19.86
C GLN A 254 -13.32 15.60 -18.77
N ILE A 255 -12.69 15.55 -17.59
CA ILE A 255 -13.01 16.45 -16.48
C ILE A 255 -12.07 17.66 -16.60
N LYS A 256 -12.61 18.85 -16.85
CA LYS A 256 -11.82 20.07 -17.00
C LYS A 256 -11.38 20.65 -15.67
N GLU A 257 -12.24 20.57 -14.66
CA GLU A 257 -12.01 21.11 -13.33
C GLU A 257 -12.78 20.28 -12.29
N PRO A 258 -12.11 19.87 -11.19
CA PRO A 258 -10.66 20.00 -10.94
C PRO A 258 -9.82 19.12 -11.87
N ILE A 259 -8.50 19.32 -11.91
CA ILE A 259 -7.60 18.40 -12.61
C ILE A 259 -7.63 17.06 -11.88
N CYS A 260 -8.11 16.01 -12.57
CA CYS A 260 -8.25 14.66 -12.00
C CYS A 260 -7.12 13.77 -12.50
N ARG A 261 -6.12 13.52 -11.65
CA ARG A 261 -4.98 12.66 -11.93
C ARG A 261 -4.67 11.76 -10.74
N GLN A 262 -4.12 10.60 -11.03
CA GLN A 262 -3.55 9.69 -10.04
C GLN A 262 -2.11 9.36 -10.38
N THR A 263 -1.31 9.07 -9.36
CA THR A 263 0.08 8.61 -9.54
C THR A 263 0.17 7.15 -9.13
N ILE A 264 0.58 6.28 -10.04
CA ILE A 264 0.95 4.92 -9.71
C ILE A 264 2.37 4.96 -9.15
N GLY A 265 2.56 4.36 -7.96
CA GLY A 265 3.83 4.30 -7.27
C GLY A 265 4.24 2.91 -6.87
N LEU A 266 5.55 2.69 -6.82
CA LEU A 266 6.20 1.53 -6.22
C LEU A 266 6.60 1.90 -4.79
N TYR A 267 6.26 1.03 -3.85
CA TYR A 267 6.53 1.22 -2.42
C TYR A 267 7.25 0.00 -1.86
N TRP A 268 8.23 0.23 -0.97
CA TRP A 268 8.94 -0.83 -0.27
C TRP A 268 9.40 -0.36 1.11
N ASN A 269 9.73 -1.29 1.99
CA ASN A 269 10.30 -0.94 3.29
C ASN A 269 11.75 -0.48 3.11
N LYS A 270 12.09 0.74 3.54
CA LYS A 270 13.41 1.39 3.35
C LYS A 270 14.60 0.59 3.88
N ASP A 271 14.37 -0.24 4.88
CA ASP A 271 15.42 -1.02 5.54
C ASP A 271 15.40 -2.50 5.09
N ARG A 272 14.70 -2.80 3.97
CA ARG A 272 14.68 -4.16 3.44
C ARG A 272 15.99 -4.46 2.73
N TYR A 273 16.55 -5.65 3.02
CA TYR A 273 17.64 -6.20 2.21
C TYR A 273 17.16 -6.48 0.78
N PHE A 274 17.82 -5.87 -0.19
CA PHE A 274 17.54 -6.10 -1.61
C PHE A 274 18.38 -7.26 -2.12
N SER A 275 17.78 -8.44 -2.24
CA SER A 275 18.38 -9.56 -2.97
C SER A 275 18.56 -9.21 -4.46
N LYS A 276 19.37 -9.98 -5.18
CA LYS A 276 19.51 -9.81 -6.64
C LYS A 276 18.17 -9.82 -7.37
N ALA A 277 17.23 -10.70 -6.96
CA ALA A 277 15.91 -10.78 -7.55
C ALA A 277 15.10 -9.50 -7.32
N LEU A 278 15.09 -8.97 -6.09
CA LEU A 278 14.40 -7.72 -5.76
C LEU A 278 14.99 -6.53 -6.53
N PHE A 279 16.33 -6.50 -6.65
CA PHE A 279 17.02 -5.48 -7.43
C PHE A 279 16.61 -5.55 -8.91
N TYR A 280 16.70 -6.72 -9.55
CA TYR A 280 16.29 -6.90 -10.95
C TYR A 280 14.84 -6.54 -11.16
N PHE A 281 13.96 -6.91 -10.25
CA PHE A 281 12.55 -6.58 -10.35
C PHE A 281 12.30 -5.07 -10.24
N SER A 282 12.97 -4.39 -9.32
CA SER A 282 12.82 -2.93 -9.16
C SER A 282 13.32 -2.16 -10.40
N GLU A 283 14.45 -2.56 -10.97
CA GLU A 283 14.99 -1.95 -12.21
C GLU A 283 14.08 -2.26 -13.41
N PHE A 284 13.55 -3.48 -13.47
CA PHE A 284 12.61 -3.86 -14.53
C PHE A 284 11.33 -3.02 -14.47
N ILE A 285 10.77 -2.81 -13.27
CA ILE A 285 9.59 -1.94 -13.08
C ILE A 285 9.88 -0.53 -13.58
N LYS A 286 10.99 0.07 -13.19
CA LYS A 286 11.39 1.43 -13.65
C LYS A 286 11.40 1.50 -15.17
N SER A 287 12.17 0.61 -15.80
CA SER A 287 12.30 0.56 -17.26
C SER A 287 10.96 0.33 -17.98
N TYR A 288 10.12 -0.55 -17.45
CA TYR A 288 8.79 -0.81 -18.00
C TYR A 288 7.92 0.45 -18.03
N PHE A 289 7.81 1.16 -16.92
CA PHE A 289 6.98 2.36 -16.84
C PHE A 289 7.61 3.55 -17.59
N GLU A 290 8.92 3.64 -17.70
CA GLU A 290 9.59 4.61 -18.60
C GLU A 290 9.18 4.37 -20.05
N THR A 291 9.18 3.12 -20.51
CA THR A 291 8.74 2.79 -21.87
C THR A 291 7.28 3.18 -22.12
N LEU A 292 6.41 3.03 -21.12
CA LEU A 292 5.02 3.47 -21.23
C LEU A 292 4.87 5.00 -21.33
N LYS A 293 5.70 5.77 -20.61
CA LYS A 293 5.73 7.24 -20.73
C LYS A 293 6.07 7.71 -22.13
N TYR A 294 7.04 7.04 -22.79
CA TYR A 294 7.43 7.36 -24.18
C TYR A 294 6.33 7.04 -25.20
N ASN A 295 5.58 5.96 -24.98
CA ASN A 295 4.50 5.54 -25.89
C ASN A 295 3.21 6.36 -25.72
N HIS A 296 3.10 7.15 -24.66
CA HIS A 296 2.01 8.10 -24.41
C HIS A 296 2.59 9.50 -24.15
N PRO A 297 3.15 10.18 -25.18
CA PRO A 297 3.65 11.53 -25.00
C PRO A 297 2.50 12.43 -24.52
N LYS A 298 2.78 13.26 -23.52
CA LYS A 298 1.87 14.27 -23.01
C LYS A 298 1.30 15.07 -24.21
N ARG A 299 0.01 14.91 -24.46
CA ARG A 299 -0.73 15.81 -25.39
C ARG A 299 -1.05 17.12 -24.72
#